data_d67eb2766b653ee051f8933923771086
#
_entry.id   d67eb2766b653ee051f8933923771086
#
_cell.length_a   1.000
_cell.length_b   1.000
_cell.length_c   1.000
_cell.angle_alpha   90.00
_cell.angle_beta   90.00
_cell.angle_gamma   90.00
#
_symmetry.space_group_name_H-M   'P 1'
#
loop_
_entity.id
_entity.type
_entity.pdbx_description
1 polymer ?
#
loop_
_entity_poly.entity_id
_entity_poly.type
_entity_poly.pdbx_seq_one_letter_code
_entity_poly.pdbx_strand_id
1 'polypeptide(L)'
;KSGSTIETLSLESHFRYLQNPEIKDSASIRNFIALSDPRTPLSERAQAGEFGKWVSTPEDVGGRFSALSAFGMAPAAAAGLDLTKFAEYSVLMAHRCRSDSTDNPGLALGAFMAANALKGRDKVTLITPKKYFAFAMWVEQLLAESTGKNGKGLIPIVNEPTLNPVNYGNDRQFIIFDPNGDEARNTDRMAKLKSAGHPVFMVKTFTLDIHEIAAEFFRWQFATATASALMGIYPFDQPDVESAKTRAQKYLSEDNSDIKTSDLVETLKAISSNTLPRYVAITAFMPESD
;
A
#
# COMPACT_ATOMS: atom_id res chain seq x y z
N LYS A 1 -13.07 -6.21 5.00
CA LYS A 1 -13.83 -5.37 5.92
C LYS A 1 -15.34 -5.55 5.74
N SER A 2 -15.93 -5.06 4.63
CA SER A 2 -17.39 -5.12 4.40
C SER A 2 -17.87 -6.48 3.86
N GLY A 3 -17.02 -7.20 3.12
CA GLY A 3 -17.41 -8.40 2.37
C GLY A 3 -18.26 -8.13 1.14
N SER A 4 -18.20 -6.90 0.61
CA SER A 4 -18.94 -6.48 -0.60
C SER A 4 -18.05 -6.29 -1.82
N THR A 5 -16.73 -6.45 -1.69
CA THR A 5 -15.79 -6.30 -2.79
C THR A 5 -15.85 -7.52 -3.70
N ILE A 6 -16.10 -7.31 -4.99
CA ILE A 6 -16.37 -8.39 -5.95
C ILE A 6 -15.19 -9.34 -6.11
N GLU A 7 -13.96 -8.84 -6.08
CA GLU A 7 -12.74 -9.64 -6.19
C GLU A 7 -12.62 -10.62 -5.02
N THR A 8 -12.88 -10.15 -3.79
CA THR A 8 -12.85 -10.99 -2.59
C THR A 8 -13.95 -12.06 -2.62
N LEU A 9 -15.15 -11.70 -3.04
CA LEU A 9 -16.26 -12.64 -3.18
C LEU A 9 -15.98 -13.70 -4.25
N SER A 10 -15.39 -13.30 -5.37
CA SER A 10 -15.02 -14.20 -6.45
C SER A 10 -13.94 -15.19 -6.01
N LEU A 11 -12.92 -14.72 -5.29
CA LEU A 11 -11.87 -15.57 -4.71
C LEU A 11 -12.44 -16.52 -3.65
N GLU A 12 -13.31 -16.05 -2.77
CA GLU A 12 -13.99 -16.91 -1.80
C GLU A 12 -14.76 -18.02 -2.50
N SER A 13 -15.56 -17.67 -3.50
CA SER A 13 -16.34 -18.64 -4.28
C SER A 13 -15.44 -19.67 -4.97
N HIS A 14 -14.34 -19.20 -5.59
CA HIS A 14 -13.38 -20.07 -6.25
C HIS A 14 -12.71 -21.05 -5.27
N PHE A 15 -12.23 -20.59 -4.14
CA PHE A 15 -11.59 -21.47 -3.15
C PHE A 15 -12.58 -22.43 -2.49
N ARG A 16 -13.83 -22.03 -2.30
CA ARG A 16 -14.90 -22.96 -1.84
C ARG A 16 -15.14 -24.06 -2.86
N TYR A 17 -15.20 -23.71 -4.15
CA TYR A 17 -15.32 -24.67 -5.24
C TYR A 17 -14.16 -25.66 -5.30
N LEU A 18 -12.91 -25.17 -5.17
CA LEU A 18 -11.71 -26.02 -5.19
C LEU A 18 -11.68 -27.02 -4.01
N GLN A 19 -12.16 -26.61 -2.84
CA GLN A 19 -12.18 -27.50 -1.68
C GLN A 19 -13.24 -28.60 -1.78
N ASN A 20 -14.36 -28.32 -2.40
CA ASN A 20 -15.39 -29.32 -2.61
C ASN A 20 -16.40 -28.92 -3.71
N PRO A 21 -16.23 -29.41 -4.94
CA PRO A 21 -17.13 -29.10 -6.05
C PRO A 21 -18.55 -29.67 -5.87
N GLU A 22 -18.70 -30.70 -5.05
CA GLU A 22 -19.98 -31.48 -4.94
C GLU A 22 -20.71 -31.29 -3.59
N ILE A 23 -20.06 -30.66 -2.58
CA ILE A 23 -20.61 -30.67 -1.22
C ILE A 23 -20.92 -29.25 -0.71
N LYS A 24 -22.19 -29.03 -0.48
CA LYS A 24 -22.71 -28.00 0.44
C LYS A 24 -22.49 -28.40 1.91
N ASP A 25 -21.37 -29.06 2.26
CA ASP A 25 -21.22 -29.68 3.58
C ASP A 25 -20.56 -28.73 4.60
N SER A 26 -20.99 -28.85 5.84
CA SER A 26 -20.51 -28.13 7.02
C SER A 26 -19.00 -28.31 7.28
N ALA A 27 -18.36 -29.33 6.74
CA ALA A 27 -16.92 -29.55 6.88
C ALA A 27 -16.09 -28.49 6.14
N SER A 28 -16.52 -28.02 4.96
CA SER A 28 -15.81 -26.98 4.19
C SER A 28 -15.89 -25.60 4.86
N ILE A 29 -16.94 -25.35 5.63
CA ILE A 29 -17.17 -24.10 6.35
C ILE A 29 -16.05 -23.83 7.37
N ARG A 30 -15.56 -24.91 8.04
CA ARG A 30 -14.54 -24.81 9.11
C ARG A 30 -13.19 -24.31 8.61
N ASN A 31 -12.91 -24.44 7.32
CA ASN A 31 -11.64 -24.03 6.72
C ASN A 31 -11.58 -22.54 6.37
N PHE A 32 -12.70 -21.83 6.48
CA PHE A 32 -12.78 -20.40 6.20
C PHE A 32 -12.94 -19.61 7.50
N ILE A 33 -12.13 -18.58 7.65
CA ILE A 33 -12.19 -17.61 8.75
C ILE A 33 -12.60 -16.27 8.17
N ALA A 34 -13.70 -15.69 8.67
CA ALA A 34 -14.13 -14.35 8.29
C ALA A 34 -13.41 -13.31 9.17
N LEU A 35 -12.77 -12.34 8.54
CA LEU A 35 -12.22 -11.14 9.18
C LEU A 35 -13.05 -9.96 8.69
N SER A 36 -13.84 -9.34 9.54
CA SER A 36 -14.69 -8.22 9.12
C SER A 36 -15.03 -7.28 10.24
N ASP A 37 -15.39 -6.06 9.86
CA ASP A 37 -16.01 -5.12 10.77
C ASP A 37 -17.39 -5.68 11.20
N PRO A 38 -17.86 -5.38 12.39
CA PRO A 38 -19.20 -5.76 12.84
C PRO A 38 -20.28 -5.03 12.00
N ARG A 39 -21.48 -5.59 11.97
CA ARG A 39 -22.63 -5.06 11.23
C ARG A 39 -22.38 -4.88 9.73
N THR A 40 -21.63 -5.80 9.15
CA THR A 40 -21.37 -5.87 7.70
C THR A 40 -21.96 -7.13 7.11
N PRO A 41 -22.22 -7.20 5.78
CA PRO A 41 -22.72 -8.42 5.14
C PRO A 41 -21.85 -9.64 5.44
N LEU A 42 -20.53 -9.49 5.52
CA LEU A 42 -19.63 -10.60 5.86
C LEU A 42 -19.79 -11.03 7.32
N SER A 43 -19.97 -10.10 8.26
CA SER A 43 -20.19 -10.43 9.66
C SER A 43 -21.54 -11.14 9.87
N GLU A 44 -22.59 -10.75 9.14
CA GLU A 44 -23.90 -11.40 9.18
C GLU A 44 -23.83 -12.83 8.66
N ARG A 45 -23.17 -13.06 7.53
CA ARG A 45 -22.90 -14.39 6.99
C ARG A 45 -22.09 -15.27 7.97
N ALA A 46 -21.10 -14.68 8.63
CA ALA A 46 -20.29 -15.40 9.61
C ALA A 46 -21.12 -15.80 10.85
N GLN A 47 -22.00 -14.92 11.33
CA GLN A 47 -22.92 -15.20 12.43
C GLN A 47 -23.99 -16.24 12.03
N ALA A 48 -24.38 -16.28 10.77
CA ALA A 48 -25.25 -17.32 10.22
C ALA A 48 -24.55 -18.69 10.06
N GLY A 49 -23.26 -18.80 10.41
CA GLY A 49 -22.55 -20.07 10.40
C GLY A 49 -21.89 -20.44 9.07
N GLU A 50 -21.75 -19.50 8.14
CA GLU A 50 -21.10 -19.74 6.84
C GLU A 50 -19.57 -19.82 6.91
N PHE A 51 -18.98 -19.60 8.08
CA PHE A 51 -17.55 -19.63 8.34
C PHE A 51 -17.23 -20.39 9.62
N GLY A 52 -16.05 -21.02 9.68
CA GLY A 52 -15.60 -21.75 10.86
C GLY A 52 -15.31 -20.84 12.05
N LYS A 53 -14.92 -19.62 11.79
CA LYS A 53 -14.67 -18.59 12.81
C LYS A 53 -14.89 -17.20 12.24
N TRP A 54 -15.37 -16.31 13.07
CA TRP A 54 -15.40 -14.88 12.83
C TRP A 54 -14.48 -14.14 13.80
N VAL A 55 -13.67 -13.23 13.26
CA VAL A 55 -12.84 -12.30 14.02
C VAL A 55 -13.29 -10.90 13.70
N SER A 56 -13.83 -10.21 14.69
CA SER A 56 -14.25 -8.83 14.58
C SER A 56 -13.03 -7.90 14.49
N THR A 57 -13.12 -6.90 13.65
CA THR A 57 -12.07 -5.89 13.42
C THR A 57 -12.57 -4.50 13.77
N PRO A 58 -11.66 -3.55 14.10
CA PRO A 58 -12.04 -2.16 14.38
C PRO A 58 -12.65 -1.49 13.15
N GLU A 59 -13.80 -0.83 13.32
CA GLU A 59 -14.53 -0.14 12.25
C GLU A 59 -13.81 1.11 11.75
N ASP A 60 -13.09 1.77 12.62
CA ASP A 60 -12.38 3.05 12.40
C ASP A 60 -11.00 2.90 11.75
N VAL A 61 -10.53 1.67 11.53
CA VAL A 61 -9.25 1.39 10.86
C VAL A 61 -9.46 1.12 9.38
N GLY A 62 -9.00 2.00 8.50
CA GLY A 62 -9.03 1.82 7.04
C GLY A 62 -8.18 0.62 6.57
N GLY A 63 -8.52 0.03 5.42
CA GLY A 63 -7.85 -1.18 4.89
C GLY A 63 -6.33 -1.05 4.80
N ARG A 64 -5.81 0.03 4.21
CA ARG A 64 -4.36 0.28 4.08
C ARG A 64 -3.64 0.50 5.40
N PHE A 65 -4.36 0.89 6.46
CA PHE A 65 -3.83 1.04 7.82
C PHE A 65 -3.99 -0.22 8.68
N SER A 66 -4.56 -1.31 8.13
CA SER A 66 -4.96 -2.48 8.91
C SER A 66 -3.88 -3.57 9.05
N ALA A 67 -2.66 -3.36 8.56
CA ALA A 67 -1.58 -4.35 8.60
C ALA A 67 -1.27 -4.87 10.03
N LEU A 68 -1.35 -4.00 11.04
CA LEU A 68 -1.16 -4.35 12.46
C LEU A 68 -2.47 -4.67 13.20
N SER A 69 -3.59 -4.80 12.50
CA SER A 69 -4.85 -5.27 13.04
C SER A 69 -5.06 -6.76 12.79
N ALA A 70 -6.21 -7.29 13.19
CA ALA A 70 -6.57 -8.68 12.91
C ALA A 70 -6.50 -9.04 11.40
N PHE A 71 -6.69 -8.07 10.49
CA PHE A 71 -6.55 -8.29 9.05
C PHE A 71 -5.14 -8.72 8.62
N GLY A 72 -4.09 -8.14 9.22
CA GLY A 72 -2.71 -8.55 8.94
C GLY A 72 -2.22 -9.66 9.88
N MET A 73 -2.64 -9.62 11.15
CA MET A 73 -2.14 -10.55 12.17
C MET A 73 -2.68 -11.98 11.99
N ALA A 74 -3.94 -12.15 11.57
CA ALA A 74 -4.50 -13.49 11.36
C ALA A 74 -3.83 -14.26 10.21
N PRO A 75 -3.64 -13.69 9.00
CA PRO A 75 -2.87 -14.38 7.96
C PRO A 75 -1.40 -14.56 8.33
N ALA A 76 -0.77 -13.63 9.08
CA ALA A 76 0.59 -13.78 9.57
C ALA A 76 0.71 -14.99 10.52
N ALA A 77 -0.25 -15.16 11.43
CA ALA A 77 -0.33 -16.35 12.29
C ALA A 77 -0.51 -17.64 11.48
N ALA A 78 -1.39 -17.62 10.48
CA ALA A 78 -1.60 -18.76 9.61
C ALA A 78 -0.36 -19.13 8.79
N ALA A 79 0.49 -18.16 8.46
CA ALA A 79 1.78 -18.34 7.82
C ALA A 79 2.91 -18.77 8.79
N GLY A 80 2.61 -18.91 10.09
CA GLY A 80 3.55 -19.38 11.09
C GLY A 80 4.46 -18.30 11.69
N LEU A 81 4.15 -17.01 11.53
CA LEU A 81 4.91 -15.95 12.18
C LEU A 81 4.64 -15.92 13.70
N ASP A 82 5.68 -15.62 14.46
CA ASP A 82 5.56 -15.39 15.91
C ASP A 82 4.92 -14.01 16.15
N LEU A 83 3.62 -14.02 16.43
CA LEU A 83 2.85 -12.79 16.65
C LEU A 83 3.29 -12.02 17.89
N THR A 84 3.87 -12.68 18.89
CA THR A 84 4.38 -12.01 20.09
C THR A 84 5.56 -11.11 19.72
N LYS A 85 6.54 -11.66 19.04
CA LYS A 85 7.67 -10.86 18.51
C LYS A 85 7.22 -9.78 17.57
N PHE A 86 6.27 -10.10 16.68
CA PHE A 86 5.72 -9.13 15.73
C PHE A 86 5.08 -7.94 16.47
N ALA A 87 4.30 -8.20 17.51
CA ALA A 87 3.70 -7.16 18.34
C ALA A 87 4.75 -6.36 19.13
N GLU A 88 5.77 -7.03 19.70
CA GLU A 88 6.86 -6.36 20.42
C GLU A 88 7.58 -5.32 19.57
N TYR A 89 7.96 -5.64 18.33
CA TYR A 89 8.61 -4.70 17.42
C TYR A 89 7.70 -3.53 17.04
N SER A 90 6.41 -3.77 16.81
CA SER A 90 5.47 -2.69 16.49
C SER A 90 5.26 -1.75 17.68
N VAL A 91 5.13 -2.28 18.89
CA VAL A 91 5.01 -1.50 20.15
C VAL A 91 6.27 -0.68 20.40
N LEU A 92 7.46 -1.27 20.20
CA LEU A 92 8.73 -0.56 20.33
C LEU A 92 8.78 0.65 19.38
N MET A 93 8.39 0.49 18.13
CA MET A 93 8.33 1.59 17.18
C MET A 93 7.28 2.63 17.57
N ALA A 94 6.11 2.20 18.06
CA ALA A 94 5.08 3.10 18.55
C ALA A 94 5.58 3.97 19.70
N HIS A 95 6.35 3.40 20.63
CA HIS A 95 7.00 4.16 21.72
C HIS A 95 7.97 5.20 21.17
N ARG A 96 8.81 4.83 20.20
CA ARG A 96 9.74 5.79 19.56
C ARG A 96 9.02 6.92 18.83
N CYS A 97 7.89 6.61 18.21
CA CYS A 97 7.07 7.61 17.51
C CYS A 97 6.24 8.52 18.44
N ARG A 98 6.29 8.33 19.76
CA ARG A 98 5.68 9.26 20.74
C ARG A 98 6.57 10.44 21.11
N SER A 99 7.84 10.39 20.75
CA SER A 99 8.77 11.48 21.04
C SER A 99 8.44 12.72 20.22
N ASP A 100 8.47 13.88 20.85
CA ASP A 100 8.31 15.20 20.21
C ASP A 100 9.65 15.72 19.62
N SER A 101 10.69 14.90 19.65
CA SER A 101 12.03 15.27 19.18
C SER A 101 12.27 14.83 17.72
N THR A 102 13.36 15.33 17.16
CA THR A 102 13.85 14.92 15.83
C THR A 102 14.22 13.43 15.75
N ASP A 103 14.35 12.75 16.88
CA ASP A 103 14.65 11.32 16.96
C ASP A 103 13.43 10.44 16.73
N ASN A 104 12.24 11.03 16.62
CA ASN A 104 11.03 10.32 16.25
C ASN A 104 11.13 9.82 14.79
N PRO A 105 11.23 8.50 14.58
CA PRO A 105 11.52 7.95 13.25
C PRO A 105 10.37 8.10 12.25
N GLY A 106 9.13 8.08 12.74
CA GLY A 106 7.95 8.30 11.90
C GLY A 106 7.77 9.77 11.53
N LEU A 107 7.99 10.67 12.50
CA LEU A 107 7.95 12.11 12.27
C LEU A 107 9.04 12.53 11.27
N ALA A 108 10.27 12.07 11.45
CA ALA A 108 11.39 12.39 10.57
C ALA A 108 11.13 11.94 9.12
N LEU A 109 10.63 10.71 8.92
CA LEU A 109 10.30 10.19 7.60
C LEU A 109 9.13 10.96 6.97
N GLY A 110 8.06 11.23 7.71
CA GLY A 110 6.90 11.96 7.22
C GLY A 110 7.23 13.41 6.87
N ALA A 111 8.00 14.09 7.73
CA ALA A 111 8.48 15.46 7.47
C ALA A 111 9.39 15.53 6.25
N PHE A 112 10.29 14.54 6.08
CA PHE A 112 11.12 14.44 4.88
C PHE A 112 10.27 14.36 3.61
N MET A 113 9.29 13.46 3.57
CA MET A 113 8.42 13.30 2.40
C MET A 113 7.61 14.57 2.10
N ALA A 114 6.99 15.16 3.10
CA ALA A 114 6.16 16.35 2.93
C ALA A 114 6.99 17.58 2.52
N ALA A 115 8.13 17.82 3.18
CA ALA A 115 8.97 18.98 2.88
C ALA A 115 9.52 18.97 1.45
N ASN A 116 9.79 17.79 0.91
CA ASN A 116 10.22 17.64 -0.48
C ASN A 116 9.05 17.77 -1.45
N ALA A 117 7.90 17.19 -1.14
CA ALA A 117 6.69 17.31 -1.97
C ALA A 117 6.23 18.76 -2.10
N LEU A 118 6.24 19.52 -1.00
CA LEU A 118 5.91 20.95 -1.00
C LEU A 118 6.89 21.81 -1.84
N LYS A 119 8.08 21.28 -2.15
CA LYS A 119 9.05 21.86 -3.07
C LYS A 119 8.97 21.31 -4.49
N GLY A 120 7.88 20.62 -4.83
CA GLY A 120 7.66 20.03 -6.16
C GLY A 120 8.33 18.67 -6.38
N ARG A 121 8.82 18.01 -5.32
CA ARG A 121 9.41 16.66 -5.37
C ARG A 121 8.43 15.63 -4.81
N ASP A 122 7.34 15.44 -5.51
CA ASP A 122 6.21 14.61 -5.07
C ASP A 122 6.37 13.12 -5.40
N LYS A 123 7.34 12.73 -6.25
CA LYS A 123 7.61 11.33 -6.59
C LYS A 123 8.59 10.71 -5.60
N VAL A 124 8.07 9.75 -4.83
CA VAL A 124 8.80 9.02 -3.79
C VAL A 124 9.30 7.70 -4.34
N THR A 125 10.56 7.64 -4.75
CA THR A 125 11.17 6.39 -5.23
C THR A 125 11.66 5.56 -4.04
N LEU A 126 11.11 4.35 -3.92
CA LEU A 126 11.47 3.38 -2.90
C LEU A 126 12.52 2.41 -3.43
N ILE A 127 13.68 2.41 -2.81
CA ILE A 127 14.77 1.48 -3.09
C ILE A 127 14.78 0.41 -2.01
N THR A 128 14.29 -0.78 -2.33
CA THR A 128 14.13 -1.90 -1.40
C THR A 128 14.80 -3.17 -1.93
N PRO A 129 15.35 -4.04 -1.06
CA PRO A 129 15.78 -5.37 -1.47
C PRO A 129 14.59 -6.21 -1.97
N LYS A 130 14.83 -7.12 -2.93
CA LYS A 130 13.76 -7.97 -3.52
C LYS A 130 12.89 -8.69 -2.50
N LYS A 131 13.48 -9.18 -1.40
CA LYS A 131 12.72 -9.89 -0.35
C LYS A 131 11.68 -9.02 0.36
N TYR A 132 11.79 -7.70 0.27
CA TYR A 132 10.83 -6.74 0.84
C TYR A 132 9.94 -6.10 -0.22
N PHE A 133 9.87 -6.67 -1.43
CA PHE A 133 9.05 -6.13 -2.51
C PHE A 133 7.57 -6.03 -2.12
N ALA A 134 7.01 -7.07 -1.50
CA ALA A 134 5.60 -7.03 -1.03
C ALA A 134 5.36 -5.91 0.00
N PHE A 135 6.34 -5.61 0.85
CA PHE A 135 6.26 -4.47 1.76
C PHE A 135 6.28 -3.14 1.00
N ALA A 136 7.12 -3.01 -0.03
CA ALA A 136 7.16 -1.81 -0.86
C ALA A 136 5.82 -1.58 -1.60
N MET A 137 5.18 -2.65 -2.08
CA MET A 137 3.83 -2.58 -2.69
C MET A 137 2.77 -2.11 -1.69
N TRP A 138 2.86 -2.55 -0.43
CA TRP A 138 1.98 -2.05 0.61
C TRP A 138 2.23 -0.56 0.91
N VAL A 139 3.49 -0.11 0.95
CA VAL A 139 3.83 1.32 1.11
C VAL A 139 3.30 2.14 -0.06
N GLU A 140 3.36 1.59 -1.29
CA GLU A 140 2.78 2.23 -2.48
C GLU A 140 1.30 2.53 -2.28
N GLN A 141 0.51 1.52 -1.92
CA GLN A 141 -0.91 1.71 -1.63
C GLN A 141 -1.14 2.69 -0.48
N LEU A 142 -0.38 2.55 0.61
CA LEU A 142 -0.52 3.40 1.79
C LEU A 142 -0.33 4.89 1.42
N LEU A 143 0.73 5.23 0.70
CA LEU A 143 1.03 6.61 0.32
C LEU A 143 0.06 7.14 -0.74
N ALA A 144 -0.15 6.40 -1.82
CA ALA A 144 -0.98 6.85 -2.94
C ALA A 144 -2.43 7.10 -2.51
N GLU A 145 -3.05 6.13 -1.83
CA GLU A 145 -4.45 6.22 -1.42
C GLU A 145 -4.67 7.22 -0.28
N SER A 146 -3.70 7.39 0.63
CA SER A 146 -3.82 8.33 1.74
C SER A 146 -3.60 9.77 1.33
N THR A 147 -2.70 10.03 0.37
CA THR A 147 -2.27 11.39 0.04
C THR A 147 -2.79 11.91 -1.29
N GLY A 148 -3.18 11.03 -2.23
CA GLY A 148 -3.64 11.38 -3.58
C GLY A 148 -5.04 11.98 -3.58
N LYS A 149 -5.18 13.25 -3.19
CA LYS A 149 -6.48 13.94 -3.05
C LYS A 149 -6.36 15.41 -3.43
N ASN A 150 -7.42 15.94 -4.05
CA ASN A 150 -7.55 17.36 -4.37
C ASN A 150 -6.36 17.93 -5.18
N GLY A 151 -5.82 17.15 -6.11
CA GLY A 151 -4.68 17.55 -6.94
C GLY A 151 -3.33 17.60 -6.20
N LYS A 152 -3.28 17.03 -5.00
CA LYS A 152 -2.05 16.87 -4.19
C LYS A 152 -1.76 15.38 -4.02
N GLY A 153 -0.57 15.05 -3.56
CA GLY A 153 -0.24 13.69 -3.15
C GLY A 153 1.25 13.39 -3.24
N LEU A 154 1.60 12.25 -2.67
CA LEU A 154 2.87 11.58 -2.87
C LEU A 154 2.65 10.47 -3.89
N ILE A 155 3.45 10.45 -4.94
CA ILE A 155 3.42 9.41 -5.97
C ILE A 155 4.53 8.41 -5.66
N PRO A 156 4.21 7.28 -5.04
CA PRO A 156 5.21 6.25 -4.75
C PRO A 156 5.62 5.53 -6.03
N ILE A 157 6.91 5.25 -6.15
CA ILE A 157 7.49 4.52 -7.28
C ILE A 157 8.28 3.37 -6.72
N VAL A 158 7.80 2.15 -6.97
CA VAL A 158 8.42 0.91 -6.51
C VAL A 158 8.93 0.09 -7.68
N ASN A 159 9.94 -0.73 -7.41
CA ASN A 159 10.52 -1.64 -8.41
C ASN A 159 11.00 -0.95 -9.70
N GLU A 160 11.33 0.32 -9.64
CA GLU A 160 11.89 1.04 -10.79
C GLU A 160 13.33 0.52 -11.07
N PRO A 161 13.68 0.24 -12.33
CA PRO A 161 15.07 -0.06 -12.68
C PRO A 161 16.00 1.05 -12.22
N THR A 162 17.15 0.69 -11.64
CA THR A 162 18.13 1.68 -11.19
C THR A 162 18.72 2.42 -12.38
N LEU A 163 18.48 3.71 -12.47
CA LEU A 163 19.06 4.58 -13.48
C LEU A 163 20.34 5.25 -12.97
N ASN A 164 21.08 5.86 -13.91
CA ASN A 164 22.10 6.82 -13.52
C ASN A 164 21.44 8.01 -12.79
N PRO A 165 21.91 8.43 -11.63
CA PRO A 165 21.31 9.51 -10.84
C PRO A 165 20.99 10.79 -11.62
N VAL A 166 21.78 11.15 -12.62
CA VAL A 166 21.55 12.36 -13.45
C VAL A 166 20.36 12.23 -14.41
N ASN A 167 19.85 11.02 -14.60
CA ASN A 167 18.70 10.75 -15.49
C ASN A 167 17.35 10.85 -14.78
N TYR A 168 17.34 10.99 -13.46
CA TYR A 168 16.10 11.19 -12.72
C TYR A 168 15.64 12.66 -12.81
N GLY A 169 14.31 12.85 -12.90
CA GLY A 169 13.71 14.17 -12.88
C GLY A 169 13.92 14.92 -11.55
N ASN A 170 13.84 16.25 -11.60
CA ASN A 170 13.97 17.11 -10.42
C ASN A 170 12.81 16.99 -9.44
N ASP A 171 11.74 16.29 -9.80
CA ASP A 171 10.53 16.03 -9.02
C ASP A 171 10.64 14.78 -8.12
N ARG A 172 11.85 14.18 -8.04
CA ARG A 172 12.13 12.96 -7.28
C ARG A 172 12.68 13.23 -5.89
N GLN A 173 12.28 12.36 -4.97
CA GLN A 173 12.92 12.12 -3.69
C GLN A 173 13.09 10.61 -3.50
N PHE A 174 14.08 10.20 -2.74
CA PHE A 174 14.46 8.78 -2.62
C PHE A 174 14.42 8.34 -1.17
N ILE A 175 13.87 7.16 -0.93
CA ILE A 175 13.92 6.47 0.34
C ILE A 175 14.58 5.12 0.14
N ILE A 176 15.74 4.94 0.78
CA ILE A 176 16.49 3.68 0.75
C ILE A 176 16.11 2.89 2.00
N PHE A 177 15.48 1.74 1.81
CA PHE A 177 15.20 0.80 2.88
C PHE A 177 16.34 -0.20 2.99
N ASP A 178 17.09 -0.13 4.09
CA ASP A 178 18.29 -0.94 4.31
C ASP A 178 18.15 -1.85 5.55
N PRO A 179 17.41 -2.96 5.43
CA PRO A 179 17.15 -3.85 6.55
C PRO A 179 18.31 -4.80 6.90
N ASN A 180 19.33 -4.89 6.06
CA ASN A 180 20.43 -5.83 6.25
C ASN A 180 21.77 -5.17 6.54
N GLY A 181 21.80 -3.82 6.63
CA GLY A 181 23.05 -3.09 6.84
C GLY A 181 24.06 -3.29 5.72
N ASP A 182 23.64 -3.40 4.45
CA ASP A 182 24.54 -3.31 3.30
C ASP A 182 25.00 -1.84 3.14
N GLU A 183 25.57 -1.36 4.24
CA GLU A 183 25.88 0.06 4.42
C GLU A 183 26.79 0.60 3.32
N ALA A 184 27.77 -0.17 2.88
CA ALA A 184 28.73 0.31 1.89
C ALA A 184 28.05 0.61 0.55
N ARG A 185 27.25 -0.33 0.04
CA ARG A 185 26.53 -0.19 -1.24
C ARG A 185 25.47 0.89 -1.18
N ASN A 186 24.69 0.92 -0.09
CA ASN A 186 23.60 1.88 0.07
C ASN A 186 24.13 3.27 0.38
N THR A 187 25.27 3.39 1.09
CA THR A 187 25.96 4.65 1.32
C THR A 187 26.52 5.23 0.03
N ASP A 188 27.16 4.41 -0.83
CA ASP A 188 27.64 4.87 -2.16
C ASP A 188 26.45 5.33 -3.04
N ARG A 189 25.36 4.57 -3.07
CA ARG A 189 24.15 4.94 -3.81
C ARG A 189 23.56 6.26 -3.29
N MET A 190 23.46 6.43 -1.98
CA MET A 190 22.98 7.66 -1.35
C MET A 190 23.87 8.83 -1.72
N ALA A 191 25.18 8.67 -1.68
CA ALA A 191 26.14 9.71 -2.03
C ALA A 191 25.99 10.15 -3.51
N LYS A 192 25.86 9.19 -4.42
CA LYS A 192 25.64 9.47 -5.85
C LYS A 192 24.34 10.23 -6.12
N LEU A 193 23.23 9.81 -5.48
CA LEU A 193 21.94 10.50 -5.60
C LEU A 193 22.01 11.93 -5.04
N LYS A 194 22.62 12.10 -3.87
CA LYS A 194 22.80 13.44 -3.27
C LYS A 194 23.69 14.34 -4.13
N SER A 195 24.79 13.81 -4.71
CA SER A 195 25.66 14.57 -5.61
C SER A 195 24.94 15.00 -6.89
N ALA A 196 23.93 14.25 -7.34
CA ALA A 196 23.05 14.61 -8.45
C ALA A 196 21.90 15.57 -8.04
N GLY A 197 21.88 16.04 -6.78
CA GLY A 197 20.89 17.01 -6.28
C GLY A 197 19.59 16.42 -5.79
N HIS A 198 19.50 15.10 -5.64
CA HIS A 198 18.30 14.46 -5.14
C HIS A 198 18.30 14.31 -3.61
N PRO A 199 17.18 14.64 -2.93
CA PRO A 199 17.02 14.35 -1.52
C PRO A 199 16.90 12.83 -1.28
N VAL A 200 17.62 12.34 -0.29
CA VAL A 200 17.65 10.92 0.06
C VAL A 200 17.49 10.72 1.56
N PHE A 201 16.57 9.87 1.93
CA PHE A 201 16.35 9.39 3.30
C PHE A 201 16.71 7.91 3.39
N MET A 202 17.46 7.51 4.41
CA MET A 202 17.79 6.11 4.65
C MET A 202 17.01 5.59 5.86
N VAL A 203 16.22 4.56 5.63
CA VAL A 203 15.51 3.83 6.68
C VAL A 203 16.38 2.63 7.08
N LYS A 204 16.95 2.70 8.27
CA LYS A 204 17.71 1.60 8.86
C LYS A 204 16.83 0.81 9.82
N THR A 205 16.95 -0.50 9.79
CA THR A 205 16.39 -1.40 10.79
C THR A 205 17.48 -1.75 11.82
N PHE A 206 17.10 -2.36 12.94
CA PHE A 206 18.02 -2.61 14.04
C PHE A 206 18.53 -4.04 14.07
N THR A 207 17.77 -4.96 13.47
CA THR A 207 18.08 -6.39 13.49
C THR A 207 17.86 -7.02 12.10
N LEU A 208 18.28 -8.28 11.97
CA LEU A 208 17.99 -9.10 10.79
C LEU A 208 16.72 -9.96 10.96
N ASP A 209 16.00 -9.78 12.07
CA ASP A 209 14.79 -10.52 12.37
C ASP A 209 13.66 -10.09 11.44
N ILE A 210 13.04 -11.06 10.76
CA ILE A 210 11.91 -10.78 9.86
C ILE A 210 10.72 -10.13 10.57
N HIS A 211 10.55 -10.38 11.88
CA HIS A 211 9.46 -9.78 12.66
C HIS A 211 9.64 -8.27 12.83
N GLU A 212 10.86 -7.73 12.62
CA GLU A 212 11.10 -6.28 12.69
C GLU A 212 10.32 -5.51 11.62
N ILE A 213 9.83 -6.17 10.58
CA ILE A 213 8.95 -5.55 9.59
C ILE A 213 7.67 -4.94 10.23
N ALA A 214 7.26 -5.45 11.39
CA ALA A 214 6.16 -4.90 12.17
C ALA A 214 6.43 -3.46 12.64
N ALA A 215 7.67 -3.16 13.00
CA ALA A 215 8.11 -1.80 13.33
C ALA A 215 7.96 -0.88 12.11
N GLU A 216 8.28 -1.38 10.93
CA GLU A 216 8.16 -0.60 9.69
C GLU A 216 6.71 -0.35 9.30
N PHE A 217 5.80 -1.31 9.50
CA PHE A 217 4.37 -1.06 9.31
C PHE A 217 3.91 0.13 10.16
N PHE A 218 4.29 0.19 11.43
CA PHE A 218 3.93 1.31 12.29
C PHE A 218 4.61 2.62 11.86
N ARG A 219 5.93 2.60 11.60
CA ARG A 219 6.69 3.78 11.17
C ARG A 219 6.06 4.44 9.95
N TRP A 220 5.74 3.65 8.91
CA TRP A 220 5.20 4.17 7.67
C TRP A 220 3.76 4.66 7.79
N GLN A 221 2.93 4.02 8.61
CA GLN A 221 1.59 4.53 8.92
C GLN A 221 1.67 5.89 9.61
N PHE A 222 2.54 6.02 10.61
CA PHE A 222 2.76 7.28 11.32
C PHE A 222 3.34 8.35 10.39
N ALA A 223 4.35 8.01 9.58
CA ALA A 223 4.97 8.90 8.62
C ALA A 223 3.97 9.39 7.55
N THR A 224 3.09 8.52 7.08
CA THR A 224 2.03 8.89 6.13
C THR A 224 1.06 9.88 6.74
N ALA A 225 0.62 9.65 7.98
CA ALA A 225 -0.24 10.60 8.70
C ALA A 225 0.46 11.95 8.91
N THR A 226 1.74 11.93 9.30
CA THR A 226 2.57 13.14 9.44
C THR A 226 2.72 13.91 8.13
N ALA A 227 3.07 13.21 7.05
CA ALA A 227 3.23 13.84 5.74
C ALA A 227 1.91 14.46 5.27
N SER A 228 0.80 13.74 5.43
CA SER A 228 -0.52 14.22 5.07
C SER A 228 -0.91 15.48 5.86
N ALA A 229 -0.68 15.48 7.17
CA ALA A 229 -0.96 16.65 8.02
C ALA A 229 -0.15 17.88 7.56
N LEU A 230 1.15 17.72 7.27
CA LEU A 230 2.01 18.81 6.79
C LEU A 230 1.61 19.31 5.39
N MET A 231 1.04 18.44 4.54
CA MET A 231 0.54 18.79 3.22
C MET A 231 -0.91 19.32 3.23
N GLY A 232 -1.58 19.33 4.40
CA GLY A 232 -2.98 19.74 4.55
C GLY A 232 -3.94 18.74 3.90
N ILE A 233 -3.68 17.44 4.04
CA ILE A 233 -4.47 16.34 3.48
C ILE A 233 -4.99 15.48 4.64
N TYR A 234 -6.26 15.05 4.57
CA TYR A 234 -6.81 14.05 5.51
C TYR A 234 -6.52 12.63 5.00
N PRO A 235 -5.69 11.81 5.69
CA PRO A 235 -5.21 10.54 5.13
C PRO A 235 -6.15 9.35 5.30
N PHE A 236 -7.21 9.45 6.11
CA PHE A 236 -7.98 8.29 6.56
C PHE A 236 -9.26 8.03 5.76
N ASP A 237 -9.65 8.92 4.86
CA ASP A 237 -10.74 8.73 3.90
C ASP A 237 -10.24 8.33 2.51
N GLN A 238 -11.16 8.00 1.60
CA GLN A 238 -10.86 7.64 0.21
C GLN A 238 -12.04 8.01 -0.72
N PRO A 239 -12.32 9.30 -0.95
CA PRO A 239 -13.50 9.74 -1.67
C PRO A 239 -13.54 9.23 -3.12
N ASP A 240 -12.39 9.09 -3.79
CA ASP A 240 -12.31 8.68 -5.19
C ASP A 240 -12.59 7.18 -5.41
N VAL A 241 -12.35 6.34 -4.39
CA VAL A 241 -12.62 4.89 -4.46
C VAL A 241 -14.12 4.60 -4.59
N GLU A 242 -14.97 5.32 -3.89
CA GLU A 242 -16.43 5.15 -3.99
C GLU A 242 -16.93 5.53 -5.39
N SER A 243 -16.40 6.58 -6.00
CA SER A 243 -16.69 6.96 -7.38
C SER A 243 -16.28 5.85 -8.36
N ALA A 244 -15.11 5.25 -8.18
CA ALA A 244 -14.64 4.16 -9.03
C ALA A 244 -15.54 2.92 -8.91
N LYS A 245 -15.93 2.53 -7.68
CA LYS A 245 -16.83 1.39 -7.44
C LYS A 245 -18.20 1.61 -8.10
N THR A 246 -18.78 2.79 -7.96
CA THR A 246 -20.07 3.13 -8.57
C THR A 246 -20.00 3.03 -10.09
N ARG A 247 -18.91 3.52 -10.70
CA ARG A 247 -18.71 3.40 -12.16
C ARG A 247 -18.54 1.95 -12.58
N ALA A 248 -17.73 1.16 -11.86
CA ALA A 248 -17.54 -0.25 -12.16
C ALA A 248 -18.85 -1.04 -12.07
N GLN A 249 -19.67 -0.83 -11.04
CA GLN A 249 -20.99 -1.44 -10.92
C GLN A 249 -21.90 -1.07 -12.08
N LYS A 250 -21.90 0.19 -12.49
CA LYS A 250 -22.67 0.65 -13.66
C LYS A 250 -22.23 -0.08 -14.93
N TYR A 251 -20.93 -0.17 -15.18
CA TYR A 251 -20.40 -0.89 -16.35
C TYR A 251 -20.71 -2.39 -16.33
N LEU A 252 -20.76 -3.01 -15.17
CA LEU A 252 -21.11 -4.44 -15.07
C LEU A 252 -22.61 -4.71 -15.23
N SER A 253 -23.46 -3.73 -14.96
CA SER A 253 -24.92 -3.86 -15.05
C SER A 253 -25.49 -3.42 -16.42
N GLU A 254 -24.75 -2.66 -17.21
CA GLU A 254 -25.15 -2.20 -18.54
C GLU A 254 -24.54 -3.12 -19.60
N ASP A 255 -25.33 -3.45 -20.65
CA ASP A 255 -24.83 -4.18 -21.83
C ASP A 255 -23.93 -3.24 -22.65
N ASN A 256 -22.66 -3.22 -22.32
CA ASN A 256 -21.65 -2.33 -22.89
C ASN A 256 -21.12 -2.86 -24.24
N SER A 257 -22.00 -3.02 -25.24
CA SER A 257 -21.59 -3.33 -26.61
C SER A 257 -20.85 -2.15 -27.29
N ASP A 258 -20.91 -0.95 -26.73
CA ASP A 258 -20.29 0.27 -27.27
C ASP A 258 -19.06 0.74 -26.44
N ILE A 259 -18.05 -0.11 -26.31
CA ILE A 259 -16.74 0.38 -25.85
C ILE A 259 -16.13 1.24 -26.97
N LYS A 260 -16.21 2.55 -26.81
CA LYS A 260 -15.51 3.47 -27.71
C LYS A 260 -14.01 3.29 -27.56
N THR A 261 -13.40 2.58 -28.47
CA THR A 261 -11.96 2.60 -28.64
C THR A 261 -11.57 3.96 -29.22
N SER A 262 -11.01 4.83 -28.38
CA SER A 262 -10.34 6.03 -28.88
C SER A 262 -9.05 5.62 -29.59
N ASP A 263 -8.74 6.28 -30.72
CA ASP A 263 -7.45 6.08 -31.38
C ASP A 263 -6.34 6.51 -30.40
N LEU A 264 -5.50 5.53 -30.01
CA LEU A 264 -4.38 5.77 -29.10
C LEU A 264 -3.44 6.85 -29.65
N VAL A 265 -3.23 6.88 -30.97
CA VAL A 265 -2.35 7.85 -31.64
C VAL A 265 -2.90 9.26 -31.55
N GLU A 266 -4.21 9.44 -31.75
CA GLU A 266 -4.88 10.74 -31.57
C GLU A 266 -4.85 11.19 -30.11
N THR A 267 -5.10 10.28 -29.18
CA THR A 267 -5.00 10.55 -27.74
C THR A 267 -3.60 11.00 -27.34
N LEU A 268 -2.55 10.30 -27.78
CA LEU A 268 -1.16 10.67 -27.53
C LEU A 268 -0.77 12.01 -28.17
N LYS A 269 -1.25 12.31 -29.39
CA LYS A 269 -1.06 13.61 -30.04
C LYS A 269 -1.73 14.74 -29.27
N ALA A 270 -2.96 14.55 -28.80
CA ALA A 270 -3.69 15.53 -27.99
C ALA A 270 -2.98 15.80 -26.66
N ILE A 271 -2.37 14.78 -26.04
CA ILE A 271 -1.57 14.90 -24.84
C ILE A 271 -0.26 15.66 -25.13
N SER A 272 0.40 15.41 -26.25
CA SER A 272 1.71 16.03 -26.59
C SER A 272 1.61 17.51 -26.94
N SER A 273 0.44 18.01 -27.34
CA SER A 273 0.25 19.40 -27.78
C SER A 273 0.14 20.44 -26.64
N ASN A 274 0.06 20.05 -25.40
CA ASN A 274 -0.09 20.92 -24.25
C ASN A 274 1.25 21.22 -23.53
N THR A 275 1.41 22.38 -22.93
CA THR A 275 2.67 22.98 -22.43
C THR A 275 3.12 22.60 -21.01
N LEU A 276 2.42 21.74 -20.30
CA LEU A 276 2.75 21.37 -18.91
C LEU A 276 3.58 20.07 -18.84
N PRO A 277 4.41 19.88 -17.79
CA PRO A 277 5.08 18.61 -17.60
C PRO A 277 4.07 17.48 -17.43
N ARG A 278 4.23 16.40 -18.19
CA ARG A 278 3.26 15.32 -18.29
C ARG A 278 3.91 13.97 -18.23
N TYR A 279 3.14 13.03 -17.77
CA TYR A 279 3.45 11.61 -17.90
C TYR A 279 2.24 10.88 -18.49
N VAL A 280 2.51 9.77 -19.16
CA VAL A 280 1.49 8.82 -19.61
C VAL A 280 1.67 7.56 -18.75
N ALA A 281 0.61 7.20 -18.03
CA ALA A 281 0.55 5.94 -17.32
C ALA A 281 -0.26 4.94 -18.15
N ILE A 282 0.34 3.80 -18.46
CA ILE A 282 -0.36 2.69 -19.13
C ILE A 282 -0.61 1.63 -18.06
N THR A 283 -1.89 1.38 -17.76
CA THR A 283 -2.30 0.32 -16.86
C THR A 283 -2.92 -0.81 -17.67
N ALA A 284 -2.34 -1.99 -17.60
CA ALA A 284 -2.82 -3.17 -18.33
C ALA A 284 -3.10 -4.31 -17.35
N PHE A 285 -4.30 -4.89 -17.46
CA PHE A 285 -4.69 -6.12 -16.76
C PHE A 285 -4.64 -7.27 -17.77
N MET A 286 -3.55 -7.97 -17.79
CA MET A 286 -3.30 -9.09 -18.73
C MET A 286 -2.61 -10.22 -17.96
N PRO A 287 -2.79 -11.49 -18.42
CA PRO A 287 -1.96 -12.57 -17.93
C PRO A 287 -0.48 -12.26 -18.19
N GLU A 288 0.39 -12.60 -17.23
CA GLU A 288 1.82 -12.60 -17.51
C GLU A 288 2.09 -13.58 -18.66
N SER A 289 2.67 -13.10 -19.74
CA SER A 289 3.22 -13.94 -20.80
C SER A 289 4.73 -13.90 -20.71
N ASP A 290 5.36 -15.06 -20.84
CA ASP A 290 6.82 -15.19 -20.96
C ASP A 290 7.42 -14.36 -22.10
#